data_af325e7867a075d626e2f15f1804b20d
#
_entry.id   af325e7867a075d626e2f15f1804b20d
#
_cell.length_a   1.000
_cell.length_b   1.000
_cell.length_c   1.000
_cell.angle_alpha   90.00
_cell.angle_beta   90.00
_cell.angle_gamma   90.00
#
_symmetry.space_group_name_H-M   'P 1'
#
loop_
_entity.id
_entity.type
_entity.pdbx_description
1 polymer ?
#
loop_
_entity_poly.entity_id
_entity_poly.type
_entity_poly.pdbx_seq_one_letter_code
_entity_poly.pdbx_strand_id
1 'polypeptide(L)'
;MRSHFFTVLALTALVVPDGARADWLQFRGPNGNGSIAGNENLPTELSEKSIAWKVPLPGRGLGSPIIVGDRVFVTAASGPDQNLLQVLCFSSTDGAELWRRSFWATGRTMCQKKTCVAAPTPVSDGVRLYALWSSNDLICLDLDGNLVWTRGLTLDYPNASNSLGMASSPIIVGDTLVAQIENDSESFAAGFDLKSGTNKWKIDRPKAANWTSPVVLKSGGTLVVALQSSKGVLGVAPATGSEIWNYSKGASTIPSGAAAGDTLYVPSKGLTALRPGAGGGETTLLWNKKTQNPSTASPLISGDKVYIINSTGVLSATNRADGERLWRVRLKGPFSGSPVASDNGHLYIFNEEGVGQCVDLSGAEGSVVSEIELGETIISTASISGDALYIRSDGSLWKIAGLPPSKGEAEAKSQSAP
;
A
#
# COMPACT_ATOMS: atom_id res chain seq x y z
N MET A 1 60.19 30.76 -30.37
CA MET A 1 58.79 30.94 -30.07
C MET A 1 58.25 29.63 -29.48
N ARG A 2 58.07 29.59 -28.15
CA ARG A 2 57.47 28.41 -27.45
C ARG A 2 56.06 28.82 -27.01
N SER A 3 55.05 28.20 -27.61
CA SER A 3 53.64 28.39 -27.27
C SER A 3 53.30 27.54 -26.05
N HIS A 4 52.83 28.17 -24.99
CA HIS A 4 52.31 27.51 -23.81
C HIS A 4 50.78 27.38 -23.95
N PHE A 5 50.28 26.13 -24.11
CA PHE A 5 48.88 25.84 -24.01
C PHE A 5 48.51 25.70 -22.52
N PHE A 6 47.65 26.59 -22.03
CA PHE A 6 46.99 26.44 -20.72
C PHE A 6 45.75 25.59 -20.91
N THR A 7 45.75 24.37 -20.35
CA THR A 7 44.56 23.52 -20.25
C THR A 7 43.77 23.97 -19.02
N VAL A 8 42.62 24.58 -19.26
CA VAL A 8 41.66 24.90 -18.20
C VAL A 8 40.85 23.63 -17.91
N LEU A 9 41.08 23.04 -16.73
CA LEU A 9 40.30 21.92 -16.19
C LEU A 9 39.01 22.50 -15.63
N ALA A 10 37.91 22.31 -16.33
CA ALA A 10 36.57 22.63 -15.82
C ALA A 10 36.17 21.59 -14.78
N LEU A 11 36.16 21.99 -13.51
CA LEU A 11 35.60 21.19 -12.40
C LEU A 11 34.10 21.24 -12.49
N THR A 12 33.48 20.22 -13.09
CA THR A 12 32.04 20.01 -13.00
C THR A 12 31.74 19.53 -11.58
N ALA A 13 31.17 20.40 -10.77
CA ALA A 13 30.59 20.03 -9.49
C ALA A 13 29.42 19.04 -9.78
N LEU A 14 29.57 17.79 -9.39
CA LEU A 14 28.45 16.86 -9.29
C LEU A 14 27.50 17.42 -8.22
N VAL A 15 26.38 17.98 -8.67
CA VAL A 15 25.23 18.21 -7.81
C VAL A 15 24.72 16.84 -7.42
N VAL A 16 25.05 16.36 -6.22
CA VAL A 16 24.43 15.20 -5.60
C VAL A 16 22.99 15.64 -5.33
N PRO A 17 21.97 15.01 -5.91
CA PRO A 17 20.59 15.36 -5.58
C PRO A 17 20.38 15.09 -4.09
N ASP A 18 19.87 16.08 -3.39
CA ASP A 18 19.38 16.00 -2.02
C ASP A 18 18.58 14.72 -1.83
N GLY A 19 18.90 13.92 -0.81
CA GLY A 19 18.50 12.55 -0.54
C GLY A 19 17.26 12.08 -1.27
N ALA A 20 17.44 11.13 -2.19
CA ALA A 20 16.33 10.54 -2.94
C ALA A 20 15.25 10.06 -1.96
N ARG A 21 14.11 10.77 -1.93
CA ARG A 21 12.96 10.36 -1.12
C ARG A 21 12.56 8.96 -1.55
N ALA A 22 12.38 8.06 -0.58
CA ALA A 22 11.94 6.71 -0.88
C ALA A 22 10.50 6.75 -1.40
N ASP A 23 10.28 6.24 -2.60
CA ASP A 23 8.97 6.15 -3.23
C ASP A 23 8.05 5.15 -2.51
N TRP A 24 6.75 5.45 -2.50
CA TRP A 24 5.70 4.57 -2.00
C TRP A 24 4.78 4.18 -3.14
N LEU A 25 5.20 3.22 -3.96
CA LEU A 25 4.66 2.98 -5.30
C LEU A 25 3.39 2.12 -5.34
N GLN A 26 2.98 1.52 -4.23
CA GLN A 26 1.86 0.57 -4.19
C GLN A 26 1.22 0.49 -2.80
N PHE A 27 0.12 -0.27 -2.70
CA PHE A 27 -0.52 -0.58 -1.42
C PHE A 27 0.48 -1.19 -0.43
N ARG A 28 0.59 -0.56 0.76
CA ARG A 28 1.47 -0.96 1.86
C ARG A 28 2.97 -0.88 1.52
N GLY A 29 3.32 0.02 0.61
CA GLY A 29 4.71 0.41 0.34
C GLY A 29 5.52 -0.56 -0.50
N PRO A 30 6.84 -0.31 -0.60
CA PRO A 30 7.70 -0.98 -1.58
C PRO A 30 7.73 -2.49 -1.44
N ASN A 31 7.57 -3.01 -0.23
CA ASN A 31 7.56 -4.44 0.06
C ASN A 31 6.15 -5.03 0.24
N GLY A 32 5.08 -4.23 0.13
CA GLY A 32 3.70 -4.67 0.36
C GLY A 32 3.40 -5.16 1.78
N ASN A 33 4.25 -4.85 2.76
CA ASN A 33 4.18 -5.34 4.13
C ASN A 33 3.94 -4.23 5.17
N GLY A 34 3.77 -2.97 4.73
CA GLY A 34 3.49 -1.80 5.56
C GLY A 34 4.73 -1.10 6.11
N SER A 35 5.93 -1.59 5.84
CA SER A 35 7.17 -0.97 6.32
C SER A 35 8.03 -0.43 5.19
N ILE A 36 8.81 0.61 5.52
CA ILE A 36 9.81 1.22 4.65
C ILE A 36 11.08 1.52 5.46
N ALA A 37 12.24 1.39 4.81
CA ALA A 37 13.53 1.71 5.41
C ALA A 37 13.93 3.17 5.13
N GLY A 38 14.79 3.74 5.97
CA GLY A 38 15.48 5.00 5.73
C GLY A 38 14.68 6.27 6.02
N ASN A 39 13.55 6.18 6.75
CA ASN A 39 12.70 7.34 7.09
C ASN A 39 12.76 7.63 8.60
N GLU A 40 13.93 7.96 9.10
CA GLU A 40 14.19 8.14 10.53
C GLU A 40 13.57 9.41 11.12
N ASN A 41 13.25 10.42 10.28
CA ASN A 41 12.78 11.74 10.71
C ASN A 41 11.24 11.89 10.64
N LEU A 42 10.48 10.80 10.56
CA LEU A 42 9.02 10.89 10.63
C LEU A 42 8.57 11.51 11.96
N PRO A 43 7.49 12.31 11.96
CA PRO A 43 7.02 12.95 13.18
C PRO A 43 6.55 11.92 14.21
N THR A 44 7.14 11.93 15.39
CA THR A 44 6.73 11.11 16.52
C THR A 44 5.72 11.83 17.40
N GLU A 45 5.65 13.16 17.32
CA GLU A 45 4.65 14.00 17.95
C GLU A 45 3.61 14.43 16.92
N LEU A 46 2.49 13.70 16.89
CA LEU A 46 1.35 14.02 16.04
C LEU A 46 0.51 15.11 16.70
N SER A 47 0.31 16.23 16.00
CA SER A 47 -0.51 17.37 16.47
C SER A 47 -1.02 18.16 15.27
N GLU A 48 -1.92 19.10 15.47
CA GLU A 48 -2.37 20.03 14.41
C GLU A 48 -1.20 20.76 13.75
N LYS A 49 -0.13 21.07 14.50
CA LYS A 49 1.07 21.74 14.00
C LYS A 49 1.89 20.85 13.06
N SER A 50 1.77 19.54 13.14
CA SER A 50 2.44 18.60 12.24
C SER A 50 1.71 18.45 10.90
N ILE A 51 0.52 19.05 10.71
CA ILE A 51 -0.17 19.09 9.43
C ILE A 51 0.55 20.08 8.50
N ALA A 52 1.31 19.57 7.55
CA ALA A 52 2.00 20.41 6.57
C ALA A 52 1.01 21.02 5.56
N TRP A 53 0.03 20.23 5.11
CA TRP A 53 -1.06 20.69 4.26
C TRP A 53 -2.24 19.72 4.29
N LYS A 54 -3.42 20.24 3.93
CA LYS A 54 -4.68 19.52 3.70
C LYS A 54 -5.30 20.03 2.42
N VAL A 55 -5.77 19.13 1.54
CA VAL A 55 -6.48 19.49 0.31
C VAL A 55 -7.76 18.69 0.16
N PRO A 56 -8.86 19.30 -0.34
CA PRO A 56 -10.12 18.59 -0.55
C PRO A 56 -10.04 17.66 -1.76
N LEU A 57 -10.76 16.56 -1.70
CA LEU A 57 -10.92 15.62 -2.81
C LEU A 57 -12.31 15.71 -3.41
N PRO A 58 -12.46 15.56 -4.74
CA PRO A 58 -13.75 15.77 -5.44
C PRO A 58 -14.73 14.61 -5.29
N GLY A 59 -14.29 13.50 -4.68
CA GLY A 59 -15.10 12.30 -4.54
C GLY A 59 -14.51 11.31 -3.54
N ARG A 60 -15.31 10.32 -3.23
CA ARG A 60 -14.94 9.28 -2.27
C ARG A 60 -13.87 8.34 -2.84
N GLY A 61 -13.00 7.84 -1.97
CA GLY A 61 -12.03 6.81 -2.28
C GLY A 61 -11.40 6.27 -0.99
N LEU A 62 -10.98 5.01 -1.02
CA LEU A 62 -10.36 4.31 0.09
C LEU A 62 -8.95 3.82 -0.26
N GLY A 63 -8.56 3.94 -1.53
CA GLY A 63 -7.19 3.65 -1.95
C GLY A 63 -6.19 4.55 -1.24
N SER A 64 -5.08 3.97 -0.81
CA SER A 64 -3.97 4.71 -0.20
C SER A 64 -3.36 5.69 -1.21
N PRO A 65 -2.82 6.84 -0.78
CA PRO A 65 -1.96 7.63 -1.64
C PRO A 65 -0.74 6.82 -2.07
N ILE A 66 -0.27 7.00 -3.30
CA ILE A 66 1.06 6.55 -3.70
C ILE A 66 1.92 7.76 -4.02
N ILE A 67 3.22 7.65 -3.79
CA ILE A 67 4.17 8.73 -3.95
C ILE A 67 5.26 8.28 -4.94
N VAL A 68 5.48 9.11 -5.98
CA VAL A 68 6.52 8.92 -6.98
C VAL A 68 7.29 10.23 -7.09
N GLY A 69 8.50 10.27 -6.57
CA GLY A 69 9.30 11.49 -6.48
C GLY A 69 8.59 12.59 -5.68
N ASP A 70 8.29 13.71 -6.32
CA ASP A 70 7.62 14.88 -5.74
C ASP A 70 6.09 14.89 -5.96
N ARG A 71 5.52 13.79 -6.43
CA ARG A 71 4.10 13.68 -6.80
C ARG A 71 3.35 12.69 -5.92
N VAL A 72 2.14 13.06 -5.52
CA VAL A 72 1.20 12.22 -4.76
C VAL A 72 0.00 11.91 -5.63
N PHE A 73 -0.30 10.63 -5.79
CA PHE A 73 -1.42 10.18 -6.62
C PHE A 73 -2.49 9.51 -5.75
N VAL A 74 -3.74 9.85 -6.02
CA VAL A 74 -4.92 9.22 -5.42
C VAL A 74 -5.98 8.97 -6.49
N THR A 75 -6.81 7.95 -6.25
CA THR A 75 -8.00 7.68 -7.06
C THR A 75 -9.24 8.17 -6.32
N ALA A 76 -10.26 8.61 -7.05
CA ALA A 76 -11.56 8.97 -6.50
C ALA A 76 -12.69 8.46 -7.40
N ALA A 77 -13.88 8.40 -6.85
CA ALA A 77 -15.11 8.19 -7.61
C ALA A 77 -16.17 9.17 -7.11
N SER A 78 -16.84 9.84 -8.04
CA SER A 78 -17.84 10.86 -7.76
C SER A 78 -19.09 10.67 -8.62
N GLY A 79 -20.07 11.57 -8.46
CA GLY A 79 -21.41 11.44 -9.04
C GLY A 79 -22.35 10.60 -8.17
N PRO A 80 -23.67 10.61 -8.47
CA PRO A 80 -24.68 9.94 -7.66
C PRO A 80 -24.39 8.44 -7.44
N ASP A 81 -23.88 7.78 -8.49
CA ASP A 81 -23.58 6.34 -8.49
C ASP A 81 -22.07 6.05 -8.43
N GLN A 82 -21.23 7.04 -8.06
CA GLN A 82 -19.77 6.93 -8.10
C GLN A 82 -19.23 6.48 -9.46
N ASN A 83 -19.90 6.86 -10.55
CA ASN A 83 -19.58 6.44 -11.91
C ASN A 83 -18.61 7.36 -12.65
N LEU A 84 -18.23 8.50 -12.06
CA LEU A 84 -17.15 9.35 -12.55
C LEU A 84 -15.86 8.96 -11.82
N LEU A 85 -15.04 8.15 -12.48
CA LEU A 85 -13.75 7.67 -12.00
C LEU A 85 -12.69 8.74 -12.19
N GLN A 86 -11.86 8.98 -11.18
CA GLN A 86 -10.88 10.06 -11.23
C GLN A 86 -9.52 9.59 -10.73
N VAL A 87 -8.47 10.05 -11.41
CA VAL A 87 -7.08 10.02 -10.93
C VAL A 87 -6.64 11.46 -10.74
N LEU A 88 -6.07 11.74 -9.58
CA LEU A 88 -5.58 13.06 -9.19
C LEU A 88 -4.10 12.97 -8.85
N CYS A 89 -3.37 14.01 -9.25
CA CYS A 89 -1.96 14.19 -8.93
C CYS A 89 -1.77 15.51 -8.18
N PHE A 90 -1.07 15.45 -7.07
CA PHE A 90 -0.76 16.60 -6.23
C PHE A 90 0.76 16.73 -6.05
N SER A 91 1.22 17.95 -5.85
CA SER A 91 2.57 18.24 -5.39
C SER A 91 2.76 17.73 -3.95
N SER A 92 3.81 16.96 -3.71
CA SER A 92 4.14 16.50 -2.36
C SER A 92 4.64 17.63 -1.45
N THR A 93 5.05 18.75 -2.04
CA THR A 93 5.60 19.91 -1.32
C THR A 93 4.52 20.71 -0.62
N ASP A 94 3.50 21.14 -1.37
CA ASP A 94 2.48 22.08 -0.94
C ASP A 94 1.03 21.63 -1.10
N GLY A 95 0.82 20.42 -1.67
CA GLY A 95 -0.52 19.88 -1.92
C GLY A 95 -1.24 20.48 -3.12
N ALA A 96 -0.59 21.30 -3.93
CA ALA A 96 -1.21 21.86 -5.14
C ALA A 96 -1.63 20.75 -6.11
N GLU A 97 -2.87 20.79 -6.62
CA GLU A 97 -3.32 19.86 -7.65
C GLU A 97 -2.57 20.16 -8.95
N LEU A 98 -1.77 19.20 -9.42
CA LEU A 98 -0.99 19.33 -10.66
C LEU A 98 -1.84 18.99 -11.89
N TRP A 99 -2.64 17.93 -11.77
CA TRP A 99 -3.57 17.53 -12.80
C TRP A 99 -4.64 16.57 -12.27
N ARG A 100 -5.73 16.45 -13.02
CA ARG A 100 -6.85 15.52 -12.78
C ARG A 100 -7.27 14.90 -14.11
N ARG A 101 -7.53 13.58 -14.08
CA ARG A 101 -8.14 12.86 -15.21
C ARG A 101 -9.43 12.20 -14.73
N SER A 102 -10.42 12.23 -15.60
CA SER A 102 -11.76 11.70 -15.34
C SER A 102 -12.19 10.75 -16.44
N PHE A 103 -12.83 9.66 -16.06
CA PHE A 103 -13.30 8.60 -16.93
C PHE A 103 -14.69 8.15 -16.48
N TRP A 104 -15.52 7.73 -17.40
CA TRP A 104 -16.79 7.10 -17.04
C TRP A 104 -16.56 5.61 -16.76
N ALA A 105 -17.18 5.11 -15.69
CA ALA A 105 -17.16 3.68 -15.38
C ALA A 105 -17.84 2.88 -16.50
N THR A 106 -17.18 1.81 -16.94
CA THR A 106 -17.75 0.89 -17.94
C THR A 106 -18.48 -0.28 -17.29
N GLY A 107 -18.18 -0.58 -16.05
CA GLY A 107 -18.77 -1.65 -15.27
C GLY A 107 -19.64 -1.14 -14.13
N ARG A 108 -20.08 -2.07 -13.29
CA ARG A 108 -21.00 -1.82 -12.19
C ARG A 108 -20.33 -1.07 -11.05
N THR A 109 -20.96 -0.02 -10.55
CA THR A 109 -20.45 0.84 -9.48
C THR A 109 -21.10 0.61 -8.12
N MET A 110 -21.95 -0.43 -7.99
CA MET A 110 -22.56 -0.77 -6.71
C MET A 110 -21.49 -1.24 -5.71
N CYS A 111 -21.56 -0.70 -4.50
CA CYS A 111 -20.67 -1.09 -3.40
C CYS A 111 -21.38 -0.95 -2.05
N GLN A 112 -20.85 -1.62 -1.02
CA GLN A 112 -21.30 -1.46 0.36
C GLN A 112 -20.93 -0.09 0.93
N LYS A 113 -21.62 0.34 2.00
CA LYS A 113 -21.35 1.63 2.69
C LYS A 113 -19.90 1.75 3.21
N LYS A 114 -19.28 0.65 3.65
CA LYS A 114 -17.90 0.61 4.15
C LYS A 114 -16.85 0.49 3.04
N THR A 115 -17.24 0.39 1.77
CA THR A 115 -16.36 0.44 0.62
C THR A 115 -16.80 1.51 -0.36
N CYS A 116 -16.10 1.66 -1.49
CA CYS A 116 -16.47 2.58 -2.57
C CYS A 116 -15.89 2.08 -3.89
N VAL A 117 -16.26 2.74 -4.99
CA VAL A 117 -15.75 2.37 -6.31
C VAL A 117 -14.24 2.59 -6.44
N ALA A 118 -13.68 3.63 -5.82
CA ALA A 118 -12.25 3.91 -5.77
C ALA A 118 -11.59 3.33 -4.50
N ALA A 119 -11.89 2.08 -4.16
CA ALA A 119 -11.30 1.41 -3.00
C ALA A 119 -9.89 0.83 -3.26
N PRO A 120 -9.55 0.28 -4.44
CA PRO A 120 -8.20 -0.17 -4.73
C PRO A 120 -7.19 0.97 -4.71
N THR A 121 -6.01 0.70 -4.15
CA THR A 121 -4.84 1.60 -4.24
C THR A 121 -4.22 1.46 -5.62
N PRO A 122 -3.90 2.57 -6.31
CA PRO A 122 -3.17 2.51 -7.56
C PRO A 122 -1.73 2.01 -7.35
N VAL A 123 -1.05 1.62 -8.43
CA VAL A 123 0.34 1.18 -8.40
C VAL A 123 1.14 1.88 -9.49
N SER A 124 2.43 2.11 -9.26
CA SER A 124 3.34 2.72 -10.23
C SER A 124 4.60 1.86 -10.44
N ASP A 125 5.14 1.90 -11.65
CA ASP A 125 6.48 1.38 -11.98
C ASP A 125 7.57 2.46 -11.92
N GLY A 126 7.23 3.66 -11.41
CA GLY A 126 8.09 4.84 -11.39
C GLY A 126 8.04 5.68 -12.68
N VAL A 127 7.42 5.17 -13.74
CA VAL A 127 7.27 5.84 -15.06
C VAL A 127 5.81 6.02 -15.44
N ARG A 128 4.96 5.08 -15.02
CA ARG A 128 3.52 5.06 -15.29
C ARG A 128 2.73 4.76 -14.02
N LEU A 129 1.48 5.15 -14.06
CA LEU A 129 0.50 4.90 -13.03
C LEU A 129 -0.56 3.94 -13.56
N TYR A 130 -0.92 2.94 -12.77
CA TYR A 130 -1.96 1.96 -13.07
C TYR A 130 -3.04 2.03 -12.00
N ALA A 131 -4.24 2.40 -12.39
CA ALA A 131 -5.39 2.53 -11.49
C ALA A 131 -6.48 1.52 -11.84
N LEU A 132 -6.94 0.79 -10.83
CA LEU A 132 -8.04 -0.15 -10.91
C LEU A 132 -9.18 0.35 -10.02
N TRP A 133 -10.42 0.23 -10.49
CA TRP A 133 -11.61 0.54 -9.72
C TRP A 133 -12.46 -0.71 -9.50
N SER A 134 -13.34 -0.66 -8.53
CA SER A 134 -14.29 -1.74 -8.25
C SER A 134 -15.29 -1.99 -9.39
N SER A 135 -15.44 -1.04 -10.30
CA SER A 135 -16.16 -1.21 -11.58
C SER A 135 -15.42 -2.09 -12.60
N ASN A 136 -14.22 -2.57 -12.25
CA ASN A 136 -13.32 -3.33 -13.11
C ASN A 136 -12.78 -2.53 -14.30
N ASP A 137 -12.73 -1.21 -14.17
CA ASP A 137 -11.99 -0.35 -15.08
C ASP A 137 -10.52 -0.31 -14.66
N LEU A 138 -9.63 -0.58 -15.62
CA LEU A 138 -8.18 -0.56 -15.44
C LEU A 138 -7.57 0.45 -16.42
N ILE A 139 -6.83 1.42 -15.90
CA ILE A 139 -6.31 2.54 -16.67
C ILE A 139 -4.82 2.70 -16.41
N CYS A 140 -4.05 2.93 -17.47
CA CYS A 140 -2.64 3.31 -17.41
C CYS A 140 -2.47 4.74 -17.89
N LEU A 141 -1.85 5.56 -17.06
CA LEU A 141 -1.43 6.93 -17.37
C LEU A 141 0.09 7.04 -17.29
N ASP A 142 0.70 8.00 -18.01
CA ASP A 142 2.02 8.47 -17.61
C ASP A 142 1.93 9.37 -16.37
N LEU A 143 3.05 9.76 -15.80
CA LEU A 143 3.05 10.58 -14.59
C LEU A 143 2.56 12.02 -14.82
N ASP A 144 2.47 12.47 -16.08
CA ASP A 144 1.89 13.76 -16.46
C ASP A 144 0.38 13.68 -16.74
N GLY A 145 -0.21 12.49 -16.53
CA GLY A 145 -1.64 12.26 -16.67
C GLY A 145 -2.09 11.98 -18.10
N ASN A 146 -1.20 11.75 -19.06
CA ASN A 146 -1.59 11.35 -20.40
C ASN A 146 -2.02 9.89 -20.41
N LEU A 147 -3.13 9.60 -21.09
CA LEU A 147 -3.63 8.24 -21.22
C LEU A 147 -2.71 7.40 -22.11
N VAL A 148 -2.20 6.28 -21.57
CA VAL A 148 -1.43 5.30 -22.33
C VAL A 148 -2.34 4.21 -22.88
N TRP A 149 -3.14 3.59 -22.02
CA TRP A 149 -4.17 2.63 -22.39
C TRP A 149 -5.27 2.54 -21.32
N THR A 150 -6.42 1.99 -21.70
CA THR A 150 -7.57 1.72 -20.81
C THR A 150 -8.22 0.38 -21.16
N ARG A 151 -8.74 -0.31 -20.14
CA ARG A 151 -9.49 -1.55 -20.24
C ARG A 151 -10.73 -1.49 -19.36
N GLY A 152 -11.90 -1.65 -19.95
CA GLY A 152 -13.11 -2.02 -19.23
C GLY A 152 -13.19 -3.54 -19.13
N LEU A 153 -12.69 -4.13 -18.03
CA LEU A 153 -12.60 -5.59 -17.93
C LEU A 153 -13.98 -6.28 -17.96
N THR A 154 -15.05 -5.58 -17.63
CA THR A 154 -16.43 -6.09 -17.78
C THR A 154 -16.89 -6.16 -19.23
N LEU A 155 -16.24 -5.45 -20.16
CA LEU A 155 -16.49 -5.59 -21.59
C LEU A 155 -15.87 -6.89 -22.12
N ASP A 156 -14.70 -7.26 -21.60
CA ASP A 156 -14.02 -8.52 -21.95
C ASP A 156 -14.59 -9.73 -21.19
N TYR A 157 -15.04 -9.51 -19.94
CA TYR A 157 -15.54 -10.52 -19.01
C TYR A 157 -16.88 -10.06 -18.40
N PRO A 158 -17.99 -10.14 -19.15
CA PRO A 158 -19.28 -9.53 -18.75
C PRO A 158 -19.86 -10.03 -17.43
N ASN A 159 -19.49 -11.23 -17.02
CA ASN A 159 -19.94 -11.82 -15.76
C ASN A 159 -19.02 -11.46 -14.56
N ALA A 160 -17.91 -10.77 -14.80
CA ALA A 160 -17.02 -10.31 -13.72
C ALA A 160 -17.58 -9.06 -13.02
N SER A 161 -18.75 -9.20 -12.44
CA SER A 161 -19.46 -8.12 -11.76
C SER A 161 -19.61 -8.42 -10.29
N ASN A 162 -19.25 -7.48 -9.45
CA ASN A 162 -19.42 -7.63 -8.03
C ASN A 162 -20.49 -6.65 -7.49
N SER A 163 -21.24 -7.09 -6.48
CA SER A 163 -22.32 -6.30 -5.87
C SER A 163 -21.93 -5.63 -4.55
N LEU A 164 -20.73 -5.90 -4.06
CA LEU A 164 -20.28 -5.48 -2.74
C LEU A 164 -19.17 -4.40 -2.78
N GLY A 165 -18.62 -4.14 -3.97
CA GLY A 165 -17.42 -3.35 -4.17
C GLY A 165 -16.17 -4.22 -3.96
N MET A 166 -15.12 -3.99 -4.75
CA MET A 166 -13.84 -4.67 -4.67
C MET A 166 -12.79 -3.69 -4.16
N ALA A 167 -11.89 -4.15 -3.28
CA ALA A 167 -10.80 -3.33 -2.76
C ALA A 167 -9.40 -3.92 -3.05
N SER A 168 -9.33 -5.02 -3.80
CA SER A 168 -8.05 -5.63 -4.18
C SER A 168 -7.21 -4.66 -5.00
N SER A 169 -6.06 -4.28 -4.49
CA SER A 169 -5.11 -3.38 -5.14
C SER A 169 -4.22 -4.17 -6.09
N PRO A 170 -3.98 -3.71 -7.32
CA PRO A 170 -3.04 -4.36 -8.23
C PRO A 170 -1.60 -4.18 -7.76
N ILE A 171 -0.72 -5.09 -8.21
CA ILE A 171 0.73 -5.01 -7.97
C ILE A 171 1.50 -5.17 -9.27
N ILE A 172 2.75 -4.71 -9.28
CA ILE A 172 3.66 -4.89 -10.42
C ILE A 172 4.80 -5.83 -10.01
N VAL A 173 5.07 -6.84 -10.85
CA VAL A 173 6.22 -7.73 -10.69
C VAL A 173 6.91 -7.90 -12.03
N GLY A 174 8.12 -7.36 -12.15
CA GLY A 174 8.81 -7.27 -13.44
C GLY A 174 8.02 -6.42 -14.45
N ASP A 175 7.67 -7.01 -15.57
CA ASP A 175 6.90 -6.39 -16.65
C ASP A 175 5.39 -6.76 -16.64
N THR A 176 4.91 -7.26 -15.50
CA THR A 176 3.53 -7.76 -15.37
C THR A 176 2.78 -7.01 -14.26
N LEU A 177 1.65 -6.42 -14.62
CA LEU A 177 0.65 -5.91 -13.69
C LEU A 177 -0.27 -7.07 -13.29
N VAL A 178 -0.36 -7.42 -12.03
CA VAL A 178 -1.21 -8.50 -11.53
C VAL A 178 -2.39 -7.93 -10.77
N ALA A 179 -3.59 -8.35 -11.15
CA ALA A 179 -4.84 -7.97 -10.46
C ALA A 179 -5.68 -9.21 -10.13
N GLN A 180 -6.33 -9.19 -8.96
CA GLN A 180 -7.36 -10.13 -8.54
C GLN A 180 -8.74 -9.49 -8.75
N ILE A 181 -9.58 -10.10 -9.57
CA ILE A 181 -10.95 -9.72 -9.86
C ILE A 181 -11.85 -10.82 -9.32
N GLU A 182 -12.01 -10.86 -8.00
CA GLU A 182 -12.70 -11.95 -7.33
C GLU A 182 -14.07 -11.51 -6.83
N ASN A 183 -15.09 -12.25 -7.22
CA ASN A 183 -16.51 -12.04 -6.90
C ASN A 183 -17.25 -13.39 -6.90
N ASP A 184 -18.54 -13.37 -6.65
CA ASP A 184 -19.38 -14.57 -6.57
C ASP A 184 -19.89 -15.07 -7.94
N SER A 185 -19.53 -14.38 -9.03
CA SER A 185 -19.89 -14.75 -10.41
C SER A 185 -18.67 -15.23 -11.22
N GLU A 186 -18.13 -14.45 -12.16
CA GLU A 186 -16.89 -14.76 -12.86
C GLU A 186 -15.69 -14.21 -12.09
N SER A 187 -14.96 -15.09 -11.44
CA SER A 187 -13.86 -14.75 -10.53
C SER A 187 -12.53 -15.20 -11.14
N PHE A 188 -11.57 -14.27 -11.27
CA PHE A 188 -10.28 -14.56 -11.87
C PHE A 188 -9.14 -13.69 -11.30
N ALA A 189 -7.90 -14.12 -11.55
CA ALA A 189 -6.73 -13.25 -11.48
C ALA A 189 -6.08 -13.19 -12.86
N ALA A 190 -5.50 -12.04 -13.19
CA ALA A 190 -4.84 -11.87 -14.47
C ALA A 190 -3.55 -11.06 -14.34
N GLY A 191 -2.60 -11.39 -15.20
CA GLY A 191 -1.42 -10.60 -15.46
C GLY A 191 -1.56 -9.85 -16.77
N PHE A 192 -1.29 -8.55 -16.73
CA PHE A 192 -1.36 -7.67 -17.89
C PHE A 192 0.03 -7.16 -18.26
N ASP A 193 0.28 -7.00 -19.53
CA ASP A 193 1.47 -6.34 -20.05
C ASP A 193 1.43 -4.84 -19.71
N LEU A 194 2.47 -4.30 -19.10
CA LEU A 194 2.51 -2.91 -18.62
C LEU A 194 2.38 -1.89 -19.76
N LYS A 195 2.84 -2.21 -20.97
CA LYS A 195 2.88 -1.25 -22.08
C LYS A 195 1.56 -1.20 -22.84
N SER A 196 0.89 -2.34 -22.99
CA SER A 196 -0.28 -2.49 -23.85
C SER A 196 -1.59 -2.73 -23.09
N GLY A 197 -1.52 -3.17 -21.81
CA GLY A 197 -2.70 -3.60 -21.05
C GLY A 197 -3.29 -4.93 -21.52
N THR A 198 -2.64 -5.64 -22.47
CA THR A 198 -3.11 -6.95 -22.95
C THR A 198 -2.85 -8.04 -21.91
N ASN A 199 -3.71 -9.04 -21.85
CA ASN A 199 -3.50 -10.17 -20.96
C ASN A 199 -2.25 -10.96 -21.35
N LYS A 200 -1.33 -11.14 -20.42
CA LYS A 200 -0.27 -12.16 -20.51
C LYS A 200 -0.81 -13.52 -20.09
N TRP A 201 -1.67 -13.52 -19.07
CA TRP A 201 -2.35 -14.70 -18.55
C TRP A 201 -3.64 -14.35 -17.84
N LYS A 202 -4.54 -15.31 -17.69
CA LYS A 202 -5.74 -15.27 -16.86
C LYS A 202 -5.95 -16.67 -16.26
N ILE A 203 -6.25 -16.73 -14.98
CA ILE A 203 -6.58 -17.97 -14.26
C ILE A 203 -7.88 -17.82 -13.50
N ASP A 204 -8.68 -18.87 -13.47
CA ASP A 204 -9.91 -18.87 -12.69
C ASP A 204 -9.61 -18.87 -11.19
N ARG A 205 -10.45 -18.17 -10.44
CA ARG A 205 -10.37 -18.06 -8.99
C ARG A 205 -11.66 -18.54 -8.32
N PRO A 206 -11.63 -18.81 -6.99
CA PRO A 206 -12.86 -19.18 -6.28
C PRO A 206 -13.95 -18.11 -6.43
N LYS A 207 -15.16 -18.56 -6.75
CA LYS A 207 -16.35 -17.69 -6.85
C LYS A 207 -16.82 -17.30 -5.46
N ALA A 208 -16.24 -16.25 -4.93
CA ALA A 208 -16.56 -15.65 -3.63
C ALA A 208 -16.03 -14.22 -3.61
N ALA A 209 -16.73 -13.34 -2.91
CA ALA A 209 -16.24 -11.98 -2.67
C ALA A 209 -14.91 -12.00 -1.92
N ASN A 210 -13.93 -11.26 -2.42
CA ASN A 210 -12.61 -11.16 -1.87
C ASN A 210 -12.04 -9.75 -2.05
N TRP A 211 -11.56 -9.16 -0.97
CA TRP A 211 -11.01 -7.80 -0.95
C TRP A 211 -9.49 -7.79 -0.75
N THR A 212 -8.86 -8.97 -0.62
CA THR A 212 -7.42 -9.06 -0.38
C THR A 212 -6.63 -8.69 -1.64
N SER A 213 -5.50 -8.04 -1.43
CA SER A 213 -4.55 -7.71 -2.50
C SER A 213 -3.51 -8.81 -2.66
N PRO A 214 -2.98 -9.03 -3.87
CA PRO A 214 -1.85 -9.91 -4.10
C PRO A 214 -0.62 -9.52 -3.28
N VAL A 215 0.21 -10.48 -2.91
CA VAL A 215 1.45 -10.27 -2.15
C VAL A 215 2.62 -10.89 -2.88
N VAL A 216 3.74 -10.17 -3.00
CA VAL A 216 4.97 -10.70 -3.57
C VAL A 216 5.85 -11.29 -2.48
N LEU A 217 6.40 -12.47 -2.72
CA LEU A 217 7.41 -13.09 -1.86
C LEU A 217 8.48 -13.80 -2.69
N LYS A 218 9.60 -14.15 -2.05
CA LYS A 218 10.62 -15.00 -2.65
C LYS A 218 10.36 -16.45 -2.24
N SER A 219 10.37 -17.37 -3.21
CA SER A 219 10.33 -18.81 -2.96
C SER A 219 11.49 -19.44 -3.73
N GLY A 220 12.46 -20.03 -3.02
CA GLY A 220 13.68 -20.57 -3.64
C GLY A 220 14.46 -19.57 -4.49
N GLY A 221 14.50 -18.30 -4.09
CA GLY A 221 15.15 -17.20 -4.83
C GLY A 221 14.34 -16.60 -5.98
N THR A 222 13.22 -17.19 -6.36
CA THR A 222 12.31 -16.71 -7.42
C THR A 222 11.18 -15.87 -6.83
N LEU A 223 10.77 -14.79 -7.52
CA LEU A 223 9.60 -14.02 -7.15
C LEU A 223 8.33 -14.78 -7.49
N VAL A 224 7.42 -14.83 -6.54
CA VAL A 224 6.10 -15.48 -6.63
C VAL A 224 5.03 -14.50 -6.19
N VAL A 225 3.90 -14.51 -6.85
CA VAL A 225 2.71 -13.77 -6.43
C VAL A 225 1.79 -14.70 -5.65
N ALA A 226 1.53 -14.38 -4.39
CA ALA A 226 0.58 -15.08 -3.54
C ALA A 226 -0.81 -14.44 -3.69
N LEU A 227 -1.77 -15.21 -4.14
CA LEU A 227 -3.16 -14.85 -4.36
C LEU A 227 -4.02 -15.48 -3.26
N GLN A 228 -4.39 -14.68 -2.26
CA GLN A 228 -5.21 -15.10 -1.13
C GLN A 228 -6.69 -15.17 -1.49
N SER A 229 -7.43 -16.14 -0.93
CA SER A 229 -8.87 -16.27 -1.07
C SER A 229 -9.48 -17.05 0.10
N SER A 230 -10.81 -17.17 0.16
CA SER A 230 -11.49 -18.02 1.17
C SER A 230 -11.05 -19.49 1.14
N LYS A 231 -10.50 -19.97 0.04
CA LYS A 231 -10.02 -21.37 -0.10
C LYS A 231 -8.57 -21.54 0.37
N GLY A 232 -7.82 -20.46 0.53
CA GLY A 232 -6.42 -20.47 0.92
C GLY A 232 -5.58 -19.51 0.13
N VAL A 233 -4.36 -19.91 -0.21
CA VAL A 233 -3.42 -19.06 -0.96
C VAL A 233 -2.83 -19.87 -2.12
N LEU A 234 -2.89 -19.30 -3.32
CA LEU A 234 -2.27 -19.82 -4.52
C LEU A 234 -1.03 -19.00 -4.84
N GLY A 235 0.13 -19.63 -4.95
CA GLY A 235 1.36 -19.00 -5.42
C GLY A 235 1.54 -19.22 -6.92
N VAL A 236 1.67 -18.12 -7.68
CA VAL A 236 1.81 -18.18 -9.14
C VAL A 236 3.06 -17.49 -9.63
N ALA A 237 3.58 -17.93 -10.77
CA ALA A 237 4.64 -17.26 -11.50
C ALA A 237 4.12 -15.94 -12.08
N PRO A 238 4.76 -14.79 -11.79
CA PRO A 238 4.26 -13.47 -12.21
C PRO A 238 4.09 -13.34 -13.73
N ALA A 239 5.01 -13.92 -14.51
CA ALA A 239 5.04 -13.79 -15.97
C ALA A 239 4.01 -14.63 -16.70
N THR A 240 3.58 -15.76 -16.13
CA THR A 240 2.77 -16.78 -16.82
C THR A 240 1.47 -17.16 -16.11
N GLY A 241 1.32 -16.80 -14.82
CA GLY A 241 0.20 -17.24 -13.99
C GLY A 241 0.23 -18.73 -13.62
N SER A 242 1.30 -19.45 -14.00
CA SER A 242 1.43 -20.87 -13.69
C SER A 242 1.51 -21.08 -12.18
N GLU A 243 0.77 -22.07 -11.67
CA GLU A 243 0.83 -22.45 -10.26
C GLU A 243 2.24 -22.93 -9.91
N ILE A 244 2.77 -22.40 -8.80
CA ILE A 244 4.04 -22.84 -8.20
C ILE A 244 3.75 -23.63 -6.94
N TRP A 245 2.83 -23.18 -6.11
CA TRP A 245 2.43 -23.85 -4.87
C TRP A 245 1.00 -23.48 -4.48
N ASN A 246 0.39 -24.29 -3.61
CA ASN A 246 -0.95 -24.10 -3.13
C ASN A 246 -1.05 -24.43 -1.64
N TYR A 247 -1.75 -23.56 -0.89
CA TYR A 247 -2.12 -23.79 0.51
C TYR A 247 -3.65 -23.73 0.62
N SER A 248 -4.31 -24.87 0.73
CA SER A 248 -5.76 -25.05 0.60
C SER A 248 -6.53 -25.09 1.93
N LYS A 249 -5.97 -24.53 3.04
CA LYS A 249 -6.63 -24.59 4.37
C LYS A 249 -7.45 -23.35 4.73
N GLY A 250 -7.85 -22.58 3.73
CA GLY A 250 -8.66 -21.37 3.90
C GLY A 250 -7.86 -20.17 4.42
N ALA A 251 -8.30 -18.97 4.05
CA ALA A 251 -7.78 -17.70 4.55
C ALA A 251 -8.89 -16.66 4.66
N SER A 252 -8.62 -15.54 5.31
CA SER A 252 -9.52 -14.39 5.34
C SER A 252 -9.65 -13.77 3.95
N THR A 253 -10.77 -13.09 3.72
CA THR A 253 -11.05 -12.39 2.45
C THR A 253 -11.01 -10.87 2.58
N ILE A 254 -10.65 -10.33 3.72
CA ILE A 254 -10.57 -8.89 3.98
C ILE A 254 -9.14 -8.45 4.25
N PRO A 255 -8.46 -8.83 5.37
CA PRO A 255 -7.06 -8.45 5.56
C PRO A 255 -6.18 -9.25 4.61
N SER A 256 -5.31 -8.55 3.88
CA SER A 256 -4.31 -9.16 3.01
C SER A 256 -3.18 -9.78 3.82
N GLY A 257 -2.54 -10.80 3.29
CA GLY A 257 -1.29 -11.32 3.85
C GLY A 257 -0.15 -10.30 3.80
N ALA A 258 0.96 -10.65 4.41
CA ALA A 258 2.20 -9.89 4.35
C ALA A 258 3.38 -10.84 4.21
N ALA A 259 4.42 -10.45 3.48
CA ALA A 259 5.60 -11.28 3.28
C ALA A 259 6.88 -10.62 3.80
N ALA A 260 7.80 -11.45 4.29
CA ALA A 260 9.16 -11.03 4.56
C ALA A 260 10.12 -12.18 4.20
N GLY A 261 10.97 -11.92 3.21
CA GLY A 261 11.84 -12.93 2.63
C GLY A 261 11.04 -14.05 1.98
N ASP A 262 11.22 -15.27 2.46
CA ASP A 262 10.55 -16.49 2.01
C ASP A 262 9.29 -16.87 2.82
N THR A 263 8.94 -16.07 3.79
CA THR A 263 7.84 -16.36 4.71
C THR A 263 6.64 -15.48 4.45
N LEU A 264 5.47 -16.09 4.30
CA LEU A 264 4.17 -15.43 4.14
C LEU A 264 3.35 -15.55 5.41
N TYR A 265 2.86 -14.43 5.92
CA TYR A 265 1.98 -14.33 7.08
C TYR A 265 0.55 -14.10 6.59
N VAL A 266 -0.29 -15.11 6.75
CA VAL A 266 -1.64 -15.16 6.19
C VAL A 266 -2.67 -14.99 7.30
N PRO A 267 -3.52 -13.95 7.28
CA PRO A 267 -4.74 -13.93 8.07
C PRO A 267 -5.64 -15.11 7.70
N SER A 268 -5.98 -15.92 8.70
CA SER A 268 -6.79 -17.12 8.54
C SER A 268 -7.68 -17.30 9.78
N LYS A 269 -7.80 -18.49 10.35
CA LYS A 269 -8.35 -18.67 11.69
C LYS A 269 -7.28 -18.29 12.73
N GLY A 270 -7.00 -16.98 12.85
CA GLY A 270 -5.85 -16.41 13.52
C GLY A 270 -4.81 -15.89 12.52
N LEU A 271 -3.53 -15.95 12.85
CA LEU A 271 -2.42 -15.66 11.94
C LEU A 271 -1.62 -16.94 11.68
N THR A 272 -1.34 -17.21 10.42
CA THR A 272 -0.59 -18.38 9.95
C THR A 272 0.69 -17.94 9.26
N ALA A 273 1.84 -18.46 9.64
CA ALA A 273 3.11 -18.30 8.93
C ALA A 273 3.38 -19.52 8.05
N LEU A 274 3.60 -19.28 6.78
CA LEU A 274 3.87 -20.28 5.75
C LEU A 274 5.22 -20.02 5.11
N ARG A 275 5.96 -21.08 4.82
CA ARG A 275 7.12 -21.07 3.93
C ARG A 275 6.81 -21.95 2.74
N PRO A 276 6.53 -21.36 1.57
CA PRO A 276 6.36 -22.11 0.34
C PRO A 276 7.64 -22.83 -0.05
N GLY A 277 7.50 -24.07 -0.51
CA GLY A 277 8.65 -24.86 -1.00
C GLY A 277 9.22 -24.29 -2.29
N ALA A 278 10.53 -24.37 -2.45
CA ALA A 278 11.21 -23.95 -3.67
C ALA A 278 10.77 -24.82 -4.86
N GLY A 279 10.60 -24.20 -6.05
CA GLY A 279 10.35 -24.93 -7.30
C GLY A 279 9.08 -25.79 -7.32
N GLY A 280 8.05 -25.42 -6.55
CA GLY A 280 6.79 -26.19 -6.47
C GLY A 280 6.79 -27.29 -5.40
N GLY A 281 7.76 -27.26 -4.49
CA GLY A 281 7.78 -28.13 -3.31
C GLY A 281 6.64 -27.87 -2.34
N GLU A 282 6.48 -28.74 -1.34
CA GLU A 282 5.44 -28.65 -0.33
C GLU A 282 5.55 -27.35 0.49
N THR A 283 4.42 -26.71 0.73
CA THR A 283 4.34 -25.53 1.60
C THR A 283 4.43 -25.94 3.08
N THR A 284 5.46 -25.48 3.77
CA THR A 284 5.66 -25.74 5.18
C THR A 284 4.83 -24.78 6.04
N LEU A 285 4.00 -25.31 6.91
CA LEU A 285 3.38 -24.56 8.00
C LEU A 285 4.42 -24.36 9.11
N LEU A 286 4.89 -23.12 9.30
CA LEU A 286 5.83 -22.78 10.37
C LEU A 286 5.11 -22.73 11.72
N TRP A 287 4.02 -21.95 11.77
CA TRP A 287 3.16 -21.84 12.94
C TRP A 287 1.77 -21.30 12.59
N ASN A 288 0.79 -21.56 13.48
CA ASN A 288 -0.54 -20.92 13.45
C ASN A 288 -0.92 -20.50 14.87
N LYS A 289 -1.27 -19.24 15.05
CA LYS A 289 -1.69 -18.66 16.34
C LYS A 289 -3.13 -18.16 16.26
N LYS A 290 -4.07 -18.97 16.72
CA LYS A 290 -5.52 -18.69 16.68
C LYS A 290 -5.91 -17.42 17.46
N THR A 291 -5.18 -17.10 18.54
CA THR A 291 -5.43 -15.93 19.39
C THR A 291 -4.95 -14.63 18.76
N GLN A 292 -4.20 -14.69 17.66
CA GLN A 292 -3.67 -13.55 16.93
C GLN A 292 -4.47 -13.36 15.64
N ASN A 293 -5.68 -12.83 15.77
CA ASN A 293 -6.61 -12.72 14.66
C ASN A 293 -6.72 -11.26 14.18
N PRO A 294 -6.10 -10.91 13.04
CA PRO A 294 -6.32 -9.63 12.39
C PRO A 294 -7.79 -9.48 12.05
N SER A 295 -8.34 -8.26 12.23
CA SER A 295 -9.72 -7.96 11.84
C SER A 295 -9.79 -7.55 10.37
N THR A 296 -9.83 -6.24 10.13
CA THR A 296 -9.90 -5.65 8.80
C THR A 296 -8.52 -5.19 8.33
N ALA A 297 -7.73 -4.65 9.27
CA ALA A 297 -6.38 -4.18 9.03
C ALA A 297 -5.43 -5.36 8.72
N SER A 298 -4.62 -5.22 7.68
CA SER A 298 -3.62 -6.21 7.30
C SER A 298 -2.41 -6.20 8.26
N PRO A 299 -1.73 -7.33 8.47
CA PRO A 299 -0.54 -7.39 9.33
C PRO A 299 0.60 -6.50 8.81
N LEU A 300 1.27 -5.79 9.70
CA LEU A 300 2.51 -5.07 9.42
C LEU A 300 3.70 -5.95 9.78
N ILE A 301 4.75 -5.94 8.96
CA ILE A 301 6.02 -6.58 9.30
C ILE A 301 7.11 -5.51 9.42
N SER A 302 7.76 -5.45 10.56
CA SER A 302 8.92 -4.60 10.79
C SER A 302 9.95 -5.34 11.64
N GLY A 303 11.18 -5.42 11.17
CA GLY A 303 12.25 -6.16 11.81
C GLY A 303 11.90 -7.65 11.99
N ASP A 304 12.05 -8.15 13.20
CA ASP A 304 11.78 -9.52 13.65
C ASP A 304 10.32 -9.74 14.14
N LYS A 305 9.44 -8.74 13.96
CA LYS A 305 8.08 -8.76 14.50
C LYS A 305 7.00 -8.65 13.42
N VAL A 306 5.85 -9.25 13.73
CA VAL A 306 4.59 -9.02 13.02
C VAL A 306 3.64 -8.30 13.97
N TYR A 307 3.07 -7.21 13.51
CA TYR A 307 2.09 -6.42 14.25
C TYR A 307 0.71 -6.63 13.66
N ILE A 308 -0.25 -6.94 14.51
CA ILE A 308 -1.65 -7.14 14.12
C ILE A 308 -2.59 -6.33 15.01
N ILE A 309 -3.69 -5.88 14.44
CA ILE A 309 -4.77 -5.22 15.17
C ILE A 309 -6.02 -6.09 15.06
N ASN A 310 -6.61 -6.38 16.20
CA ASN A 310 -7.85 -7.15 16.26
C ASN A 310 -9.09 -6.23 16.21
N SER A 311 -10.27 -6.83 16.12
CA SER A 311 -11.56 -6.11 16.04
C SER A 311 -11.88 -5.25 17.28
N THR A 312 -11.20 -5.45 18.40
CA THR A 312 -11.39 -4.66 19.62
C THR A 312 -10.37 -3.54 19.77
N GLY A 313 -9.54 -3.26 18.74
CA GLY A 313 -8.54 -2.19 18.79
C GLY A 313 -7.28 -2.53 19.59
N VAL A 314 -6.97 -3.82 19.80
CA VAL A 314 -5.73 -4.23 20.45
C VAL A 314 -4.66 -4.49 19.40
N LEU A 315 -3.59 -3.70 19.42
CA LEU A 315 -2.36 -3.94 18.69
C LEU A 315 -1.53 -4.97 19.46
N SER A 316 -1.05 -6.00 18.78
CA SER A 316 -0.16 -7.01 19.33
C SER A 316 1.11 -7.10 18.51
N ALA A 317 2.26 -7.16 19.17
CA ALA A 317 3.53 -7.55 18.56
C ALA A 317 3.76 -9.05 18.75
N THR A 318 4.21 -9.70 17.68
CA THR A 318 4.39 -11.14 17.60
C THR A 318 5.77 -11.42 17.02
N ASN A 319 6.51 -12.34 17.65
CA ASN A 319 7.78 -12.81 17.11
C ASN A 319 7.53 -13.56 15.79
N ARG A 320 8.25 -13.20 14.75
CA ARG A 320 8.09 -13.79 13.40
C ARG A 320 8.48 -15.25 13.33
N ALA A 321 9.46 -15.69 14.13
CA ALA A 321 10.02 -17.05 14.05
C ALA A 321 9.06 -18.12 14.58
N ASP A 322 8.37 -17.85 15.68
CA ASP A 322 7.56 -18.84 16.41
C ASP A 322 6.09 -18.44 16.63
N GLY A 323 5.76 -17.18 16.29
CA GLY A 323 4.42 -16.62 16.47
C GLY A 323 4.07 -16.30 17.93
N GLU A 324 5.02 -16.30 18.86
CA GLU A 324 4.74 -15.95 20.25
C GLU A 324 4.46 -14.44 20.37
N ARG A 325 3.42 -14.12 21.13
CA ARG A 325 3.05 -12.74 21.39
C ARG A 325 4.00 -12.15 22.41
N LEU A 326 4.68 -11.06 22.02
CA LEU A 326 5.65 -10.35 22.86
C LEU A 326 4.94 -9.38 23.81
N TRP A 327 4.04 -8.56 23.26
CA TRP A 327 3.27 -7.58 24.02
C TRP A 327 1.97 -7.20 23.30
N ARG A 328 1.16 -6.37 23.95
CA ARG A 328 -0.06 -5.78 23.40
C ARG A 328 -0.33 -4.43 24.00
N VAL A 329 -0.92 -3.52 23.19
CA VAL A 329 -1.39 -2.20 23.63
C VAL A 329 -2.79 -1.94 23.10
N ARG A 330 -3.60 -1.25 23.89
CA ARG A 330 -4.94 -0.83 23.51
C ARG A 330 -4.85 0.49 22.74
N LEU A 331 -5.43 0.53 21.55
CA LEU A 331 -5.57 1.71 20.71
C LEU A 331 -7.03 2.18 20.65
N LYS A 332 -7.25 3.44 20.29
CA LYS A 332 -8.58 3.98 19.97
C LYS A 332 -8.97 3.50 18.56
N GLY A 333 -9.96 2.64 18.45
CA GLY A 333 -10.48 2.06 17.20
C GLY A 333 -11.91 2.52 16.95
N PRO A 334 -12.61 2.00 15.92
CA PRO A 334 -12.25 0.85 15.07
C PRO A 334 -11.28 1.17 13.95
N PHE A 335 -10.66 0.11 13.36
CA PHE A 335 -9.65 0.24 12.31
C PHE A 335 -10.03 -0.56 11.06
N SER A 336 -10.00 0.09 9.90
CA SER A 336 -10.02 -0.54 8.57
C SER A 336 -8.68 -0.39 7.85
N GLY A 337 -8.04 0.79 7.96
CA GLY A 337 -6.68 1.03 7.48
C GLY A 337 -5.65 0.17 8.22
N SER A 338 -4.60 -0.23 7.52
CA SER A 338 -3.50 -1.02 8.08
C SER A 338 -2.44 -0.12 8.72
N PRO A 339 -1.71 -0.60 9.74
CA PRO A 339 -0.59 0.13 10.30
C PRO A 339 0.56 0.23 9.29
N VAL A 340 1.34 1.31 9.41
CA VAL A 340 2.59 1.50 8.69
C VAL A 340 3.72 1.84 9.65
N ALA A 341 4.95 1.52 9.30
CA ALA A 341 6.12 1.79 10.12
C ALA A 341 7.34 2.15 9.27
N SER A 342 8.30 2.82 9.89
CA SER A 342 9.63 3.03 9.33
C SER A 342 10.71 2.64 10.33
N ASP A 343 11.98 2.81 9.96
CA ASP A 343 13.14 2.49 10.79
C ASP A 343 13.33 3.43 11.99
N ASN A 344 12.46 4.46 12.15
CA ASN A 344 12.47 5.33 13.34
C ASN A 344 11.94 4.66 14.62
N GLY A 345 11.59 3.38 14.56
CA GLY A 345 11.06 2.63 15.71
C GLY A 345 9.62 2.94 16.07
N HIS A 346 8.86 3.58 15.18
CA HIS A 346 7.48 3.95 15.42
C HIS A 346 6.52 3.33 14.39
N LEU A 347 5.30 3.06 14.84
CA LEU A 347 4.18 2.61 14.04
C LEU A 347 3.11 3.71 14.03
N TYR A 348 2.54 3.93 12.86
CA TYR A 348 1.47 4.90 12.65
C TYR A 348 0.21 4.20 12.16
N ILE A 349 -0.92 4.57 12.74
CA ILE A 349 -2.22 4.05 12.33
C ILE A 349 -3.32 5.10 12.52
N PHE A 350 -4.30 5.07 11.63
CA PHE A 350 -5.46 5.97 11.64
C PHE A 350 -6.73 5.15 11.75
N ASN A 351 -7.63 5.53 12.66
CA ASN A 351 -8.89 4.83 12.86
C ASN A 351 -10.02 5.38 11.99
N GLU A 352 -11.17 4.69 11.97
CA GLU A 352 -12.34 5.08 11.17
C GLU A 352 -12.95 6.42 11.60
N GLU A 353 -12.68 6.90 12.81
CA GLU A 353 -13.17 8.18 13.36
C GLU A 353 -12.22 9.35 13.08
N GLY A 354 -11.11 9.08 12.38
CA GLY A 354 -10.13 10.11 12.02
C GLY A 354 -9.06 10.38 13.07
N VAL A 355 -8.90 9.50 14.06
CA VAL A 355 -7.83 9.61 15.05
C VAL A 355 -6.59 8.89 14.54
N GLY A 356 -5.50 9.62 14.36
CA GLY A 356 -4.16 9.08 14.10
C GLY A 356 -3.40 8.85 15.39
N GLN A 357 -2.72 7.72 15.49
CA GLN A 357 -1.94 7.32 16.66
C GLN A 357 -0.53 6.91 16.25
N CYS A 358 0.46 7.45 16.98
CA CYS A 358 1.86 7.06 16.89
C CYS A 358 2.18 6.14 18.07
N VAL A 359 2.75 4.97 17.77
CA VAL A 359 3.10 3.95 18.77
C VAL A 359 4.61 3.74 18.74
N ASP A 360 5.27 3.94 19.86
CA ASP A 360 6.68 3.58 20.06
C ASP A 360 6.82 2.06 20.16
N LEU A 361 7.71 1.49 19.36
CA LEU A 361 8.02 0.07 19.27
C LEU A 361 9.36 -0.31 19.91
N SER A 362 10.14 0.68 20.39
CA SER A 362 11.50 0.49 20.88
C SER A 362 11.57 -0.15 22.26
N GLY A 363 10.53 0.01 23.07
CA GLY A 363 10.45 -0.53 24.42
C GLY A 363 10.16 -2.03 24.51
N ALA A 364 10.18 -2.57 25.71
CA ALA A 364 9.74 -3.93 26.02
C ALA A 364 8.24 -4.14 25.74
N GLU A 365 7.47 -3.06 25.77
CA GLU A 365 6.05 -2.99 25.43
C GLU A 365 5.81 -1.81 24.51
N GLY A 366 4.84 -1.91 23.60
CA GLY A 366 4.43 -0.77 22.76
C GLY A 366 3.68 0.27 23.57
N SER A 367 3.91 1.55 23.30
CA SER A 367 3.22 2.66 23.95
C SER A 367 2.74 3.70 22.95
N VAL A 368 1.52 4.19 23.14
CA VAL A 368 1.02 5.34 22.35
C VAL A 368 1.72 6.60 22.85
N VAL A 369 2.51 7.23 22.00
CA VAL A 369 3.31 8.43 22.34
C VAL A 369 2.65 9.72 21.92
N SER A 370 1.83 9.70 20.88
CA SER A 370 1.07 10.87 20.45
C SER A 370 -0.18 10.50 19.66
N GLU A 371 -1.12 11.43 19.56
CA GLU A 371 -2.37 11.29 18.83
C GLU A 371 -2.72 12.60 18.11
N ILE A 372 -3.45 12.48 16.99
CA ILE A 372 -4.01 13.62 16.26
C ILE A 372 -5.44 13.30 15.83
N GLU A 373 -6.35 14.29 15.93
CA GLU A 373 -7.71 14.18 15.41
C GLU A 373 -7.83 14.95 14.09
N LEU A 374 -8.12 14.23 13.00
CA LEU A 374 -8.31 14.83 11.68
C LEU A 374 -9.78 15.15 11.37
N GLY A 375 -10.72 14.64 12.17
CA GLY A 375 -12.14 14.96 12.11
C GLY A 375 -12.89 14.45 10.87
N GLU A 376 -12.30 13.51 10.13
CA GLU A 376 -12.89 12.90 8.95
C GLU A 376 -12.72 11.39 8.99
N THR A 377 -13.65 10.63 8.41
CA THR A 377 -13.56 9.17 8.32
C THR A 377 -12.33 8.74 7.52
N ILE A 378 -11.51 7.86 8.11
CA ILE A 378 -10.32 7.30 7.48
C ILE A 378 -10.42 5.78 7.45
N ILE A 379 -10.54 5.23 6.25
CA ILE A 379 -10.58 3.78 5.98
C ILE A 379 -9.33 3.33 5.24
N SER A 380 -8.64 4.26 4.59
CA SER A 380 -7.40 4.02 3.85
C SER A 380 -6.22 3.70 4.78
N THR A 381 -5.20 3.08 4.21
CA THR A 381 -3.89 2.95 4.86
C THR A 381 -3.04 4.17 4.54
N ALA A 382 -2.35 4.72 5.53
CA ALA A 382 -1.39 5.81 5.33
C ALA A 382 -0.20 5.35 4.46
N SER A 383 0.49 6.32 3.87
CA SER A 383 1.70 6.09 3.08
C SER A 383 2.85 6.93 3.63
N ILE A 384 4.07 6.46 3.47
CA ILE A 384 5.27 7.11 3.99
C ILE A 384 6.18 7.49 2.80
N SER A 385 6.64 8.74 2.76
CA SER A 385 7.69 9.14 1.83
C SER A 385 8.49 10.31 2.39
N GLY A 386 9.81 10.18 2.38
CA GLY A 386 10.69 11.12 3.06
C GLY A 386 10.36 11.16 4.56
N ASP A 387 10.24 12.34 5.11
CA ASP A 387 9.93 12.63 6.50
C ASP A 387 8.43 12.89 6.77
N ALA A 388 7.55 12.38 5.90
CA ALA A 388 6.12 12.66 5.96
C ALA A 388 5.24 11.41 5.83
N LEU A 389 4.08 11.51 6.48
CA LEU A 389 2.93 10.62 6.31
C LEU A 389 1.93 11.29 5.34
N TYR A 390 1.39 10.52 4.43
CA TYR A 390 0.31 10.94 3.54
C TYR A 390 -0.93 10.11 3.86
N ILE A 391 -2.01 10.80 4.23
CA ILE A 391 -3.24 10.19 4.70
C ILE A 391 -4.38 10.63 3.79
N ARG A 392 -5.23 9.70 3.45
CA ARG A 392 -6.47 9.98 2.76
C ARG A 392 -7.66 9.70 3.67
N SER A 393 -8.50 10.70 3.88
CA SER A 393 -9.84 10.58 4.44
C SER A 393 -10.91 10.47 3.34
N ASP A 394 -12.17 10.32 3.69
CA ASP A 394 -13.26 10.31 2.70
C ASP A 394 -13.30 11.60 1.86
N GLY A 395 -12.98 12.76 2.44
CA GLY A 395 -13.08 14.06 1.79
C GLY A 395 -11.78 14.81 1.53
N SER A 396 -10.64 14.33 2.05
CA SER A 396 -9.39 15.11 2.01
C SER A 396 -8.15 14.24 1.84
N LEU A 397 -7.09 14.84 1.30
CA LEU A 397 -5.74 14.33 1.33
C LEU A 397 -4.90 15.21 2.28
N TRP A 398 -4.13 14.57 3.13
CA TRP A 398 -3.35 15.20 4.18
C TRP A 398 -1.87 14.84 4.06
N LYS A 399 -0.99 15.78 4.36
CA LYS A 399 0.41 15.52 4.64
C LYS A 399 0.70 15.90 6.09
N ILE A 400 1.24 14.96 6.85
CA ILE A 400 1.74 15.16 8.20
C ILE A 400 3.26 15.00 8.15
N ALA A 401 4.00 16.03 8.56
CA ALA A 401 5.44 16.06 8.58
C ALA A 401 5.95 16.62 9.90
N GLY A 402 7.20 16.33 10.26
CA GLY A 402 7.85 16.96 11.40
C GLY A 402 7.87 18.47 11.25
N LEU A 403 7.82 19.17 12.36
CA LEU A 403 8.01 20.62 12.36
C LEU A 403 9.41 20.91 11.80
N PRO A 404 9.59 21.90 10.91
CA PRO A 404 10.92 22.32 10.53
C PRO A 404 11.68 22.70 11.79
N PRO A 405 13.00 22.37 11.89
CA PRO A 405 13.80 22.73 13.06
C PRO A 405 13.65 24.23 13.33
N SER A 406 13.45 24.58 14.60
CA SER A 406 13.39 25.99 14.98
C SER A 406 14.65 26.71 14.52
N LYS A 407 14.56 28.01 14.18
CA LYS A 407 15.74 28.76 13.69
C LYS A 407 16.99 28.57 14.57
N GLY A 408 16.83 28.41 15.89
CA GLY A 408 17.91 28.14 16.83
C GLY A 408 18.56 26.75 16.70
N GLU A 409 17.78 25.72 16.34
CA GLU A 409 18.31 24.35 16.11
C GLU A 409 18.98 24.19 14.76
N ALA A 410 18.52 24.94 13.74
CA ALA A 410 19.18 24.98 12.43
C ALA A 410 20.56 25.65 12.52
N GLU A 411 20.70 26.74 13.32
CA GLU A 411 21.98 27.40 13.56
C GLU A 411 22.93 26.52 14.37
N ALA A 412 22.44 25.77 15.38
CA ALA A 412 23.27 24.86 16.19
C ALA A 412 23.82 23.68 15.36
N LYS A 413 23.02 23.12 14.45
CA LYS A 413 23.49 22.04 13.52
C LYS A 413 24.50 22.56 12.49
N SER A 414 24.37 23.81 12.05
CA SER A 414 25.33 24.42 11.11
C SER A 414 26.68 24.74 11.75
N GLN A 415 26.73 24.93 13.07
CA GLN A 415 27.96 25.20 13.83
C GLN A 415 28.65 23.93 14.35
N SER A 416 27.99 22.77 14.31
CA SER A 416 28.53 21.48 14.76
C SER A 416 28.97 20.55 13.63
N ALA A 417 28.93 20.99 12.37
CA ALA A 417 29.52 20.27 11.25
C ALA A 417 31.06 20.54 11.21
N PRO A 418 31.90 19.49 11.22
CA PRO A 418 33.36 19.62 11.24
C PRO A 418 33.96 20.15 9.94
#